data_92912dc28e8999bbe4d6c9d89d39ae2b
#
_entry.id   92912dc28e8999bbe4d6c9d89d39ae2b
#
_cell.length_a   1.000
_cell.length_b   1.000
_cell.length_c   1.000
_cell.angle_alpha   90.00
_cell.angle_beta   90.00
_cell.angle_gamma   90.00
#
_symmetry.space_group_name_H-M   'P 1'
#
loop_
_entity.id
_entity.type
_entity.pdbx_description
1 polymer ?
#
loop_
_entity_poly.entity_id
_entity_poly.type
_entity_poly.pdbx_seq_one_letter_code
_entity_poly.pdbx_strand_id
1 'polypeptide(L)'
;MFYPLDIARKMEVAPPPDKKTMIRFALSRGLGSAPGQRYSYSNLGYLILTEVIERVSGRDYESYVKEVIFRPAGCYDIHLAHNFPEQKYPHEVSYYEPSNAELSLACDGSGRSVLKSRGGNDIRGLLGAGAWVASAVEVARVGSAMDGRYDATPDILKYSSVEYMTRNVRGRMPSGWINTFGKGNWTRSGSFAGTSAMIKRQSDGYTWVFITNTSSWTGSKFPKKIEDLMRRALSTVKAFPQRDMFSPDYVPVSAEK
;
A
#
# COMPACT_ATOMS: atom_id res chain seq x y z
N MET A 1 -10.22 -7.48 -10.13
CA MET A 1 -9.07 -7.64 -9.23
C MET A 1 -9.40 -8.56 -8.07
N PHE A 2 -10.56 -8.41 -7.42
CA PHE A 2 -10.92 -9.26 -6.27
C PHE A 2 -11.60 -10.58 -6.63
N TYR A 3 -11.76 -10.87 -7.92
CA TYR A 3 -12.37 -12.10 -8.45
C TYR A 3 -11.49 -12.70 -9.56
N PRO A 4 -10.23 -13.09 -9.23
CA PRO A 4 -9.27 -13.52 -10.25
C PRO A 4 -9.75 -14.75 -11.01
N LEU A 5 -10.40 -15.71 -10.34
CA LEU A 5 -10.92 -16.93 -10.99
C LEU A 5 -12.03 -16.63 -12.01
N ASP A 6 -12.94 -15.69 -11.67
CA ASP A 6 -14.00 -15.30 -12.59
C ASP A 6 -13.47 -14.55 -13.82
N ILE A 7 -12.45 -13.71 -13.62
CA ILE A 7 -11.79 -13.01 -14.72
C ILE A 7 -11.06 -14.01 -15.60
N ALA A 8 -10.29 -14.93 -15.01
CA ALA A 8 -9.57 -15.97 -15.75
C ALA A 8 -10.51 -16.81 -16.61
N ARG A 9 -11.63 -17.27 -16.02
CA ARG A 9 -12.65 -18.02 -16.74
C ARG A 9 -13.26 -17.24 -17.91
N LYS A 10 -13.61 -15.95 -17.70
CA LYS A 10 -14.21 -15.12 -18.76
C LYS A 10 -13.25 -14.72 -19.86
N MET A 11 -11.98 -14.69 -19.55
CA MET A 11 -10.92 -14.34 -20.50
C MET A 11 -10.20 -15.58 -21.07
N GLU A 12 -10.66 -16.79 -20.68
CA GLU A 12 -10.13 -18.09 -21.12
C GLU A 12 -8.61 -18.22 -20.93
N VAL A 13 -8.14 -17.79 -19.75
CA VAL A 13 -6.74 -17.88 -19.37
C VAL A 13 -6.55 -18.66 -18.06
N ALA A 14 -5.34 -19.15 -17.82
CA ALA A 14 -4.98 -19.78 -16.55
C ALA A 14 -5.03 -18.75 -15.40
N PRO A 15 -5.57 -19.09 -14.21
CA PRO A 15 -5.58 -18.25 -13.03
C PRO A 15 -4.22 -18.27 -12.28
N PRO A 16 -3.85 -17.18 -11.60
CA PRO A 16 -4.52 -15.89 -11.69
C PRO A 16 -4.19 -15.16 -13.00
N PRO A 17 -5.12 -14.34 -13.53
CA PRO A 17 -4.87 -13.63 -14.77
C PRO A 17 -3.79 -12.57 -14.59
N ASP A 18 -2.97 -12.38 -15.60
CA ASP A 18 -1.94 -11.34 -15.59
C ASP A 18 -2.53 -9.92 -15.63
N LYS A 19 -1.70 -8.93 -15.34
CA LYS A 19 -2.05 -7.50 -15.34
C LYS A 19 -2.73 -7.08 -16.67
N LYS A 20 -2.19 -7.49 -17.80
CA LYS A 20 -2.72 -7.10 -19.12
C LYS A 20 -4.10 -7.69 -19.38
N THR A 21 -4.31 -8.92 -18.97
CA THR A 21 -5.62 -9.60 -19.05
C THR A 21 -6.63 -8.91 -18.13
N MET A 22 -6.26 -8.55 -16.90
CA MET A 22 -7.14 -7.81 -16.00
C MET A 22 -7.52 -6.43 -16.57
N ILE A 23 -6.58 -5.70 -17.18
CA ILE A 23 -6.86 -4.41 -17.81
C ILE A 23 -7.78 -4.60 -19.03
N ARG A 24 -7.51 -5.57 -19.91
CA ARG A 24 -8.39 -5.88 -21.06
C ARG A 24 -9.81 -6.22 -20.63
N PHE A 25 -9.94 -7.08 -19.62
CA PHE A 25 -11.24 -7.41 -19.05
C PHE A 25 -11.98 -6.17 -18.53
N ALA A 26 -11.28 -5.29 -17.81
CA ALA A 26 -11.91 -4.08 -17.29
C ALA A 26 -12.36 -3.12 -18.42
N LEU A 27 -11.54 -2.96 -19.45
CA LEU A 27 -11.87 -2.13 -20.61
C LEU A 27 -13.08 -2.67 -21.39
N SER A 28 -13.28 -3.98 -21.43
CA SER A 28 -14.46 -4.61 -22.08
C SER A 28 -15.78 -4.31 -21.35
N ARG A 29 -15.74 -3.83 -20.10
CA ARG A 29 -16.93 -3.56 -19.28
C ARG A 29 -17.51 -2.15 -19.44
N GLY A 30 -16.84 -1.31 -20.21
CA GLY A 30 -17.21 0.10 -20.36
C GLY A 30 -16.93 0.96 -19.12
N LEU A 31 -17.15 2.25 -19.25
CA LEU A 31 -16.94 3.22 -18.19
C LEU A 31 -18.23 3.44 -17.38
N GLY A 32 -18.10 3.55 -16.06
CA GLY A 32 -19.22 3.90 -15.18
C GLY A 32 -19.65 5.37 -15.24
N SER A 33 -18.84 6.24 -15.85
CA SER A 33 -19.11 7.66 -16.13
C SER A 33 -18.13 8.15 -17.19
N ALA A 34 -18.45 9.24 -17.88
CA ALA A 34 -17.49 9.89 -18.76
C ALA A 34 -16.28 10.41 -17.96
N PRO A 35 -15.07 10.44 -18.57
CA PRO A 35 -13.89 10.97 -17.92
C PRO A 35 -14.08 12.39 -17.40
N GLY A 36 -13.61 12.67 -16.20
CA GLY A 36 -13.68 13.98 -15.56
C GLY A 36 -15.04 14.36 -14.94
N GLN A 37 -16.09 13.57 -15.13
CA GLN A 37 -17.43 13.90 -14.62
C GLN A 37 -17.61 13.64 -13.13
N ARG A 38 -16.99 12.58 -12.58
CA ARG A 38 -17.10 12.25 -11.15
C ARG A 38 -15.85 11.59 -10.63
N TYR A 39 -15.60 11.79 -9.34
CA TYR A 39 -14.59 11.02 -8.61
C TYR A 39 -15.10 9.60 -8.36
N SER A 40 -14.25 8.61 -8.60
CA SER A 40 -14.45 7.21 -8.22
C SER A 40 -13.12 6.59 -7.81
N TYR A 41 -13.02 6.12 -6.57
CA TYR A 41 -11.84 5.37 -6.13
C TYR A 41 -11.69 4.08 -6.96
N SER A 42 -10.47 3.81 -7.42
CA SER A 42 -10.24 2.66 -8.29
C SER A 42 -8.85 2.04 -8.06
N ASN A 43 -8.83 0.81 -7.54
CA ASN A 43 -7.62 -0.01 -7.54
C ASN A 43 -7.15 -0.32 -8.97
N LEU A 44 -8.09 -0.50 -9.91
CA LEU A 44 -7.78 -0.69 -11.32
C LEU A 44 -7.00 0.50 -11.90
N GLY A 45 -7.32 1.72 -11.49
CA GLY A 45 -6.56 2.91 -11.93
C GLY A 45 -5.10 2.81 -11.53
N TYR A 46 -4.79 2.37 -10.32
CA TYR A 46 -3.42 2.15 -9.88
C TYR A 46 -2.74 0.96 -10.58
N LEU A 47 -3.49 -0.09 -10.92
CA LEU A 47 -2.96 -1.17 -11.76
C LEU A 47 -2.59 -0.69 -13.16
N ILE A 48 -3.43 0.15 -13.77
CA ILE A 48 -3.13 0.77 -15.08
C ILE A 48 -1.88 1.65 -14.99
N LEU A 49 -1.69 2.40 -13.90
CA LEU A 49 -0.48 3.20 -13.71
C LEU A 49 0.78 2.34 -13.66
N THR A 50 0.73 1.10 -13.16
CA THR A 50 1.90 0.20 -13.23
C THR A 50 2.26 -0.15 -14.68
N GLU A 51 1.26 -0.41 -15.53
CA GLU A 51 1.50 -0.64 -16.96
C GLU A 51 2.07 0.60 -17.67
N VAL A 52 1.59 1.80 -17.30
CA VAL A 52 2.13 3.06 -17.83
C VAL A 52 3.60 3.23 -17.44
N ILE A 53 3.94 2.99 -16.17
CA ILE A 53 5.32 3.08 -15.68
C ILE A 53 6.22 2.14 -16.46
N GLU A 54 5.84 0.88 -16.65
CA GLU A 54 6.64 -0.07 -17.41
C GLU A 54 6.83 0.34 -18.87
N ARG A 55 5.78 0.83 -19.53
CA ARG A 55 5.86 1.28 -20.93
C ARG A 55 6.74 2.51 -21.11
N VAL A 56 6.66 3.45 -20.18
CA VAL A 56 7.43 4.70 -20.28
C VAL A 56 8.90 4.48 -19.88
N SER A 57 9.14 3.66 -18.85
CA SER A 57 10.50 3.40 -18.36
C SER A 57 11.24 2.31 -19.14
N GLY A 58 10.51 1.45 -19.85
CA GLY A 58 11.06 0.24 -20.47
C GLY A 58 11.51 -0.84 -19.46
N ARG A 59 11.08 -0.75 -18.20
CA ARG A 59 11.55 -1.55 -17.08
C ARG A 59 10.38 -2.20 -16.33
N ASP A 60 10.65 -3.31 -15.67
CA ASP A 60 9.74 -3.93 -14.73
C ASP A 60 9.35 -2.96 -13.61
N TYR A 61 8.07 -2.97 -13.22
CA TYR A 61 7.51 -2.03 -12.24
C TYR A 61 8.20 -2.12 -10.89
N GLU A 62 8.40 -3.33 -10.34
CA GLU A 62 9.03 -3.52 -9.04
C GLU A 62 10.47 -3.00 -9.05
N SER A 63 11.24 -3.39 -10.06
CA SER A 63 12.63 -2.98 -10.24
C SER A 63 12.76 -1.46 -10.40
N TYR A 64 11.88 -0.85 -11.18
CA TYR A 64 11.87 0.60 -11.39
C TYR A 64 11.59 1.36 -10.10
N VAL A 65 10.52 0.99 -9.37
CA VAL A 65 10.14 1.66 -8.14
C VAL A 65 11.20 1.48 -7.04
N LYS A 66 11.78 0.29 -6.93
CA LYS A 66 12.88 0.05 -5.98
C LYS A 66 14.07 0.98 -6.22
N GLU A 67 14.45 1.18 -7.47
CA GLU A 67 15.60 2.01 -7.80
C GLU A 67 15.32 3.51 -7.70
N VAL A 68 14.15 3.95 -8.16
CA VAL A 68 13.85 5.39 -8.32
C VAL A 68 13.22 5.99 -7.06
N ILE A 69 12.55 5.16 -6.25
CA ILE A 69 11.83 5.63 -5.05
C ILE A 69 12.46 5.08 -3.77
N PHE A 70 12.57 3.74 -3.65
CA PHE A 70 12.89 3.14 -2.36
C PHE A 70 14.37 3.28 -1.99
N ARG A 71 15.29 3.01 -2.93
CA ARG A 71 16.73 3.18 -2.67
C ARG A 71 17.11 4.62 -2.34
N PRO A 72 16.65 5.65 -3.06
CA PRO A 72 16.89 7.04 -2.67
C PRO A 72 16.31 7.40 -1.30
N ALA A 73 15.21 6.76 -0.86
CA ALA A 73 14.67 6.92 0.48
C ALA A 73 15.42 6.08 1.55
N GLY A 74 16.46 5.34 1.18
CA GLY A 74 17.19 4.45 2.10
C GLY A 74 16.42 3.18 2.49
N CYS A 75 15.53 2.69 1.60
CA CYS A 75 14.72 1.51 1.82
C CYS A 75 15.17 0.38 0.90
N TYR A 76 15.53 -0.76 1.46
CA TYR A 76 16.16 -1.87 0.75
C TYR A 76 15.39 -3.19 0.83
N ASP A 77 14.46 -3.34 1.79
CA ASP A 77 13.70 -4.55 2.06
C ASP A 77 12.19 -4.36 1.82
N ILE A 78 11.87 -3.64 0.74
CA ILE A 78 10.49 -3.46 0.26
C ILE A 78 10.30 -4.30 -1.00
N HIS A 79 9.26 -5.15 -1.00
CA HIS A 79 8.99 -6.11 -2.07
C HIS A 79 7.51 -6.16 -2.43
N LEU A 80 7.17 -6.62 -3.64
CA LEU A 80 5.81 -7.00 -3.95
C LEU A 80 5.49 -8.35 -3.30
N ALA A 81 4.39 -8.41 -2.55
CA ALA A 81 3.93 -9.60 -1.85
C ALA A 81 3.73 -10.80 -2.78
N HIS A 82 3.83 -12.00 -2.21
CA HIS A 82 3.38 -13.24 -2.81
C HIS A 82 2.01 -13.65 -2.27
N ASN A 83 1.31 -14.52 -3.00
CA ASN A 83 -0.04 -14.93 -2.66
C ASN A 83 -0.10 -16.00 -1.56
N PHE A 84 0.90 -16.88 -1.50
CA PHE A 84 0.86 -18.09 -0.67
C PHE A 84 1.91 -18.06 0.45
N PRO A 85 1.62 -18.69 1.60
CA PRO A 85 2.53 -18.71 2.75
C PRO A 85 3.93 -19.26 2.45
N GLU A 86 4.01 -20.26 1.58
CA GLU A 86 5.26 -20.90 1.17
C GLU A 86 6.15 -20.03 0.29
N GLN A 87 5.60 -18.94 -0.24
CA GLN A 87 6.31 -17.99 -1.11
C GLN A 87 6.77 -16.73 -0.37
N LYS A 88 6.45 -16.60 0.91
CA LYS A 88 6.77 -15.39 1.70
C LYS A 88 8.26 -15.18 1.84
N TYR A 89 8.62 -13.93 2.01
CA TYR A 89 10.01 -13.55 2.32
C TYR A 89 10.40 -14.03 3.71
N PRO A 90 11.69 -14.34 3.97
CA PRO A 90 12.14 -14.90 5.26
C PRO A 90 11.76 -14.09 6.49
N HIS A 91 11.69 -12.77 6.37
CA HIS A 91 11.35 -11.85 7.46
C HIS A 91 9.91 -11.32 7.39
N GLU A 92 9.09 -11.84 6.46
CA GLU A 92 7.69 -11.46 6.36
C GLU A 92 6.87 -12.16 7.46
N VAL A 93 6.06 -11.36 8.16
CA VAL A 93 5.20 -11.87 9.25
C VAL A 93 4.08 -12.76 8.72
N SER A 94 3.55 -13.61 9.60
CA SER A 94 2.30 -14.35 9.33
C SER A 94 1.10 -13.40 9.46
N TYR A 95 0.09 -13.59 8.60
CA TYR A 95 -1.16 -12.83 8.62
C TYR A 95 -2.27 -13.63 9.30
N TYR A 96 -3.09 -12.94 10.08
CA TYR A 96 -4.15 -13.54 10.87
C TYR A 96 -5.51 -12.95 10.48
N GLU A 97 -6.46 -13.83 10.24
CA GLU A 97 -7.86 -13.50 10.05
C GLU A 97 -8.67 -13.93 11.27
N PRO A 98 -9.88 -13.37 11.50
CA PRO A 98 -10.77 -13.84 12.56
C PRO A 98 -11.02 -15.35 12.48
N SER A 99 -11.23 -16.00 13.63
CA SER A 99 -11.45 -17.46 13.68
C SER A 99 -12.67 -17.94 12.89
N ASN A 100 -13.64 -17.05 12.66
CA ASN A 100 -14.82 -17.29 11.83
C ASN A 100 -14.68 -16.76 10.39
N ALA A 101 -13.46 -16.49 9.91
CA ALA A 101 -13.26 -16.03 8.54
C ALA A 101 -13.68 -17.11 7.53
N GLU A 102 -14.43 -16.67 6.53
CA GLU A 102 -14.85 -17.56 5.44
C GLU A 102 -13.66 -17.94 4.56
N LEU A 103 -13.56 -19.21 4.25
CA LEU A 103 -12.63 -19.73 3.26
C LEU A 103 -13.06 -19.30 1.85
N SER A 104 -12.11 -19.16 0.97
CA SER A 104 -12.30 -18.90 -0.45
C SER A 104 -11.49 -19.89 -1.29
N LEU A 105 -11.84 -20.06 -2.55
CA LEU A 105 -10.98 -20.81 -3.45
C LEU A 105 -9.64 -20.10 -3.65
N ALA A 106 -8.57 -20.85 -3.70
CA ALA A 106 -7.24 -20.35 -3.98
C ALA A 106 -7.19 -19.66 -5.35
N CYS A 107 -6.53 -18.50 -5.42
CA CYS A 107 -6.47 -17.65 -6.61
C CYS A 107 -5.71 -18.29 -7.79
N ASP A 108 -4.92 -19.35 -7.54
CA ASP A 108 -4.17 -20.12 -8.54
C ASP A 108 -5.01 -21.13 -9.33
N GLY A 109 -6.29 -21.31 -8.98
CA GLY A 109 -7.18 -22.26 -9.63
C GLY A 109 -6.99 -23.71 -9.21
N SER A 110 -6.19 -23.99 -8.17
CA SER A 110 -5.95 -25.35 -7.67
C SER A 110 -7.18 -26.00 -7.02
N GLY A 111 -8.26 -25.24 -6.79
CA GLY A 111 -9.46 -25.73 -6.11
C GLY A 111 -9.32 -25.84 -4.59
N ARG A 112 -8.17 -25.53 -4.01
CA ARG A 112 -7.98 -25.52 -2.55
C ARG A 112 -8.86 -24.46 -1.89
N SER A 113 -9.44 -24.79 -0.73
CA SER A 113 -10.12 -23.83 0.15
C SER A 113 -9.11 -23.26 1.13
N VAL A 114 -8.90 -21.97 1.09
CA VAL A 114 -7.88 -21.25 1.85
C VAL A 114 -8.43 -19.95 2.45
N LEU A 115 -7.74 -19.41 3.45
CA LEU A 115 -8.01 -18.05 3.93
C LEU A 115 -7.63 -17.02 2.84
N LYS A 116 -8.33 -15.88 2.83
CA LYS A 116 -8.06 -14.81 1.85
C LYS A 116 -6.64 -14.28 1.92
N SER A 117 -6.05 -14.20 3.14
CA SER A 117 -4.65 -13.81 3.37
C SER A 117 -3.62 -14.89 3.04
N ARG A 118 -4.07 -16.10 2.72
CA ARG A 118 -3.23 -17.28 2.45
C ARG A 118 -3.46 -17.85 1.06
N GLY A 119 -3.66 -17.00 0.07
CA GLY A 119 -3.83 -17.37 -1.32
C GLY A 119 -5.27 -17.29 -1.84
N GLY A 120 -6.26 -16.91 -1.00
CA GLY A 120 -7.61 -16.66 -1.47
C GLY A 120 -7.75 -15.33 -2.23
N ASN A 121 -6.93 -14.34 -1.88
CA ASN A 121 -6.79 -13.11 -2.66
C ASN A 121 -5.54 -13.20 -3.55
N ASP A 122 -5.64 -12.67 -4.76
CA ASP A 122 -4.49 -12.42 -5.60
C ASP A 122 -3.87 -11.08 -5.24
N ILE A 123 -3.02 -11.07 -4.19
CA ILE A 123 -2.32 -9.87 -3.70
C ILE A 123 -1.24 -9.45 -4.70
N ARG A 124 -0.48 -10.40 -5.26
CA ARG A 124 0.56 -10.11 -6.24
C ARG A 124 -0.01 -9.38 -7.46
N GLY A 125 -1.18 -9.76 -7.91
CA GLY A 125 -1.89 -9.12 -9.03
C GLY A 125 -2.35 -7.69 -8.78
N LEU A 126 -2.34 -7.21 -7.52
CA LEU A 126 -2.67 -5.82 -7.20
C LEU A 126 -1.55 -4.84 -7.61
N LEU A 127 -0.29 -5.28 -7.62
CA LEU A 127 0.86 -4.45 -7.94
C LEU A 127 0.82 -3.08 -7.21
N GLY A 128 0.87 -1.97 -7.95
CA GLY A 128 0.79 -0.61 -7.39
C GLY A 128 -0.52 -0.26 -6.69
N ALA A 129 -1.53 -1.10 -6.77
CA ALA A 129 -2.79 -0.89 -6.06
C ALA A 129 -2.77 -1.37 -4.59
N GLY A 130 -1.65 -1.97 -4.13
CA GLY A 130 -1.53 -2.35 -2.72
C GLY A 130 -0.77 -3.64 -2.43
N ALA A 131 0.11 -4.11 -3.33
CA ALA A 131 0.85 -5.35 -3.14
C ALA A 131 2.20 -5.19 -2.40
N TRP A 132 2.60 -3.99 -2.00
CA TRP A 132 3.90 -3.79 -1.36
C TRP A 132 3.93 -4.31 0.08
N VAL A 133 4.98 -5.06 0.42
CA VAL A 133 5.37 -5.48 1.77
C VAL A 133 6.54 -4.63 2.20
N ALA A 134 6.45 -4.07 3.39
CA ALA A 134 7.47 -3.20 3.97
C ALA A 134 7.39 -3.20 5.51
N SER A 135 8.47 -2.82 6.17
CA SER A 135 8.46 -2.48 7.59
C SER A 135 7.84 -1.10 7.84
N ALA A 136 7.36 -0.85 9.07
CA ALA A 136 6.86 0.47 9.45
C ALA A 136 7.93 1.56 9.32
N VAL A 137 9.18 1.22 9.58
CA VAL A 137 10.32 2.15 9.44
C VAL A 137 10.53 2.55 8.00
N GLU A 138 10.51 1.61 7.06
CA GLU A 138 10.66 1.91 5.64
C GLU A 138 9.50 2.72 5.09
N VAL A 139 8.26 2.41 5.50
CA VAL A 139 7.11 3.25 5.11
C VAL A 139 7.25 4.68 5.66
N ALA A 140 7.78 4.84 6.88
CA ALA A 140 8.05 6.17 7.44
C ALA A 140 9.16 6.90 6.65
N ARG A 141 10.24 6.21 6.26
CA ARG A 141 11.30 6.77 5.39
C ARG A 141 10.76 7.26 4.06
N VAL A 142 9.98 6.42 3.37
CA VAL A 142 9.34 6.81 2.10
C VAL A 142 8.42 8.01 2.29
N GLY A 143 7.67 8.04 3.40
CA GLY A 143 6.81 9.18 3.74
C GLY A 143 7.58 10.47 3.96
N SER A 144 8.70 10.41 4.69
CA SER A 144 9.58 11.55 4.92
C SER A 144 10.31 12.01 3.65
N ALA A 145 10.70 11.08 2.78
CA ALA A 145 11.33 11.39 1.49
C ALA A 145 10.37 12.01 0.45
N MET A 146 9.10 12.18 0.78
CA MET A 146 8.07 12.76 -0.09
C MET A 146 7.23 13.83 0.60
N ASP A 147 7.71 14.43 1.70
CA ASP A 147 6.92 15.37 2.50
C ASP A 147 7.23 16.85 2.21
N GLY A 148 8.22 17.13 1.36
CA GLY A 148 8.63 18.49 0.99
C GLY A 148 9.46 19.18 2.06
N ARG A 149 10.05 18.44 3.00
CA ARG A 149 10.96 18.94 4.03
C ARG A 149 12.35 18.37 3.80
N TYR A 150 13.30 19.20 3.51
CA TYR A 150 14.71 18.82 3.32
C TYR A 150 15.44 18.70 4.67
N ASP A 151 14.88 17.91 5.61
CA ASP A 151 15.47 17.74 6.94
C ASP A 151 16.25 16.43 7.07
N ALA A 152 15.70 15.43 7.76
CA ALA A 152 16.43 14.19 8.06
C ALA A 152 16.52 13.21 6.86
N THR A 153 15.61 13.28 5.91
CA THR A 153 15.58 12.42 4.73
C THR A 153 15.49 13.30 3.49
N PRO A 154 16.45 13.21 2.55
CA PRO A 154 16.37 13.97 1.31
C PRO A 154 15.10 13.67 0.54
N ASP A 155 14.41 14.71 0.07
CA ASP A 155 13.22 14.54 -0.75
C ASP A 155 13.53 13.97 -2.13
N ILE A 156 12.74 12.99 -2.54
CA ILE A 156 12.77 12.41 -3.88
C ILE A 156 12.02 13.32 -4.87
N LEU A 157 11.03 14.06 -4.38
CA LEU A 157 10.19 14.95 -5.17
C LEU A 157 10.54 16.41 -4.93
N LYS A 158 10.45 17.21 -5.98
CA LYS A 158 10.53 18.67 -5.83
C LYS A 158 9.34 19.17 -5.00
N TYR A 159 9.56 20.19 -4.18
CA TYR A 159 8.51 20.82 -3.35
C TYR A 159 7.25 21.15 -4.15
N SER A 160 7.39 21.68 -5.38
CA SER A 160 6.26 21.98 -6.26
C SER A 160 5.43 20.74 -6.64
N SER A 161 6.06 19.58 -6.75
CA SER A 161 5.38 18.30 -6.99
C SER A 161 4.60 17.84 -5.76
N VAL A 162 5.20 17.97 -4.58
CA VAL A 162 4.56 17.65 -3.29
C VAL A 162 3.35 18.57 -3.08
N GLU A 163 3.53 19.87 -3.32
CA GLU A 163 2.44 20.87 -3.24
C GLU A 163 1.31 20.51 -4.21
N TYR A 164 1.63 20.16 -5.45
CA TYR A 164 0.64 19.77 -6.45
C TYR A 164 -0.11 18.49 -6.05
N MET A 165 0.59 17.48 -5.54
CA MET A 165 0.01 16.21 -5.08
C MET A 165 -0.94 16.39 -3.91
N THR A 166 -0.60 17.28 -2.97
CA THR A 166 -1.32 17.46 -1.71
C THR A 166 -2.32 18.61 -1.72
N ARG A 167 -2.37 19.37 -2.84
CA ARG A 167 -3.28 20.51 -2.97
C ARG A 167 -4.74 20.06 -2.89
N ASN A 168 -5.47 20.62 -1.93
CA ASN A 168 -6.90 20.46 -1.82
C ASN A 168 -7.60 21.45 -2.77
N VAL A 169 -8.13 20.95 -3.87
CA VAL A 169 -8.87 21.76 -4.85
C VAL A 169 -10.28 21.19 -4.96
N ARG A 170 -11.28 22.05 -4.94
CA ARG A 170 -12.69 21.64 -5.08
C ARG A 170 -12.88 20.73 -6.30
N GLY A 171 -13.46 19.57 -6.09
CA GLY A 171 -13.70 18.57 -7.15
C GLY A 171 -12.50 17.69 -7.52
N ARG A 172 -11.34 17.86 -6.87
CA ARG A 172 -10.15 17.05 -7.10
C ARG A 172 -9.65 16.45 -5.79
N MET A 173 -9.45 15.14 -5.78
CA MET A 173 -8.78 14.46 -4.66
C MET A 173 -7.26 14.63 -4.75
N PRO A 174 -6.57 14.68 -3.60
CA PRO A 174 -5.11 14.66 -3.57
C PRO A 174 -4.56 13.41 -4.25
N SER A 175 -3.41 13.53 -4.91
CA SER A 175 -2.75 12.39 -5.55
C SER A 175 -2.01 11.55 -4.50
N GLY A 176 -2.34 10.26 -4.41
CA GLY A 176 -1.71 9.34 -3.45
C GLY A 176 -2.22 9.41 -2.02
N TRP A 177 -2.92 10.48 -1.63
CA TRP A 177 -3.44 10.69 -0.28
C TRP A 177 -4.97 10.66 -0.24
N ILE A 178 -5.54 10.19 0.87
CA ILE A 178 -7.00 10.19 1.07
C ILE A 178 -7.47 11.55 1.56
N ASN A 179 -6.75 12.12 2.53
CA ASN A 179 -7.04 13.41 3.14
C ASN A 179 -5.78 14.26 3.20
N THR A 180 -5.95 15.56 2.95
CA THR A 180 -4.91 16.58 3.09
C THR A 180 -5.49 17.81 3.79
N PHE A 181 -6.30 17.60 4.84
CA PHE A 181 -6.93 18.68 5.61
C PHE A 181 -5.88 19.58 6.24
N GLY A 182 -5.90 20.87 5.88
CA GLY A 182 -4.94 21.85 6.32
C GLY A 182 -3.52 21.60 5.77
N LYS A 183 -2.64 22.57 5.96
CA LYS A 183 -1.24 22.40 5.56
C LYS A 183 -0.59 21.30 6.39
N GLY A 184 -0.15 20.24 5.73
CA GLY A 184 0.64 19.18 6.34
C GLY A 184 -0.13 18.07 7.07
N ASN A 185 -1.47 18.01 7.01
CA ASN A 185 -2.23 16.85 7.49
C ASN A 185 -2.58 15.93 6.33
N TRP A 186 -1.80 14.87 6.14
CA TRP A 186 -2.00 13.90 5.06
C TRP A 186 -2.20 12.51 5.62
N THR A 187 -3.13 11.77 5.06
CA THR A 187 -3.44 10.41 5.50
C THR A 187 -3.50 9.47 4.30
N ARG A 188 -2.88 8.32 4.42
CA ARG A 188 -3.10 7.17 3.54
C ARG A 188 -3.29 5.93 4.37
N SER A 189 -4.30 5.13 4.04
CA SER A 189 -4.56 3.84 4.70
C SER A 189 -4.97 2.79 3.69
N GLY A 190 -4.82 1.55 4.08
CA GLY A 190 -5.29 0.38 3.36
C GLY A 190 -5.57 -0.76 4.32
N SER A 191 -6.47 -1.67 3.91
CA SER A 191 -6.78 -2.88 4.64
C SER A 191 -7.12 -3.99 3.66
N PHE A 192 -6.64 -5.19 3.98
CA PHE A 192 -7.04 -6.44 3.38
C PHE A 192 -7.37 -7.45 4.48
N ALA A 193 -7.88 -8.62 4.11
CA ALA A 193 -7.97 -9.74 5.02
C ALA A 193 -6.58 -10.02 5.61
N GLY A 194 -6.49 -10.04 6.93
CA GLY A 194 -5.25 -10.31 7.65
C GLY A 194 -4.25 -9.16 7.74
N THR A 195 -4.52 -7.97 7.20
CA THR A 195 -3.58 -6.85 7.33
C THR A 195 -4.25 -5.49 7.24
N SER A 196 -3.68 -4.49 7.93
CA SER A 196 -4.04 -3.09 7.78
C SER A 196 -2.83 -2.20 7.98
N ALA A 197 -2.76 -1.11 7.22
CA ALA A 197 -1.68 -0.15 7.30
C ALA A 197 -2.21 1.28 7.22
N MET A 198 -1.51 2.21 7.89
CA MET A 198 -1.77 3.63 7.81
C MET A 198 -0.46 4.41 7.96
N ILE A 199 -0.30 5.42 7.13
CA ILE A 199 0.66 6.50 7.33
C ILE A 199 -0.11 7.81 7.50
N LYS A 200 0.28 8.60 8.47
CA LYS A 200 -0.25 9.95 8.68
C LYS A 200 0.86 10.92 8.97
N ARG A 201 0.92 11.99 8.18
CA ARG A 201 1.70 13.16 8.48
C ARG A 201 0.80 14.20 9.12
N GLN A 202 1.23 14.81 10.23
CA GLN A 202 0.50 15.81 10.98
C GLN A 202 1.04 17.22 10.70
N SER A 203 0.22 18.24 10.91
CA SER A 203 0.61 19.64 10.72
C SER A 203 1.69 20.12 11.70
N ASP A 204 1.81 19.46 12.86
CA ASP A 204 2.83 19.70 13.87
C ASP A 204 4.23 19.15 13.47
N GLY A 205 4.31 18.45 12.32
CA GLY A 205 5.54 17.92 11.77
C GLY A 205 5.77 16.44 12.04
N TYR A 206 5.01 15.83 12.93
CA TYR A 206 5.12 14.40 13.18
C TYR A 206 4.53 13.58 12.01
N THR A 207 5.25 12.53 11.65
CA THR A 207 4.75 11.46 10.78
C THR A 207 4.77 10.17 11.58
N TRP A 208 3.66 9.43 11.55
CA TRP A 208 3.59 8.12 12.16
C TRP A 208 3.04 7.08 11.20
N VAL A 209 3.47 5.85 11.40
CA VAL A 209 3.06 4.68 10.63
C VAL A 209 2.52 3.62 11.58
N PHE A 210 1.44 2.99 11.18
CA PHE A 210 0.88 1.83 11.83
C PHE A 210 0.71 0.72 10.80
N ILE A 211 1.27 -0.44 11.09
CA ILE A 211 1.09 -1.66 10.29
C ILE A 211 0.73 -2.79 11.25
N THR A 212 -0.30 -3.55 10.91
CA THR A 212 -0.68 -4.75 11.65
C THR A 212 -0.89 -5.92 10.71
N ASN A 213 -0.52 -7.09 11.17
CA ASN A 213 -0.70 -8.37 10.49
C ASN A 213 -2.05 -9.04 10.83
N THR A 214 -3.03 -8.24 11.21
CA THR A 214 -4.43 -8.65 11.37
C THR A 214 -5.37 -7.52 10.99
N SER A 215 -6.55 -7.86 10.53
CA SER A 215 -7.60 -6.89 10.23
C SER A 215 -8.95 -7.58 10.23
N SER A 216 -9.94 -6.96 10.85
CA SER A 216 -11.33 -7.41 10.81
C SER A 216 -12.03 -7.15 9.47
N TRP A 217 -11.32 -6.54 8.51
CA TRP A 217 -11.87 -6.11 7.22
C TRP A 217 -13.19 -5.33 7.33
N THR A 218 -13.25 -4.42 8.28
CA THR A 218 -14.45 -3.55 8.47
C THR A 218 -14.39 -2.28 7.61
N GLY A 219 -13.68 -2.32 6.49
CA GLY A 219 -13.49 -1.18 5.59
C GLY A 219 -12.78 -0.01 6.30
N SER A 220 -13.25 1.20 6.06
CA SER A 220 -12.66 2.41 6.64
C SER A 220 -12.82 2.56 8.16
N LYS A 221 -13.66 1.74 8.80
CA LYS A 221 -13.88 1.80 10.25
C LYS A 221 -12.66 1.40 11.06
N PHE A 222 -11.91 0.39 10.61
CA PHE A 222 -10.71 -0.07 11.31
C PHE A 222 -9.59 0.99 11.28
N PRO A 223 -9.17 1.52 10.12
CA PRO A 223 -8.21 2.62 10.05
C PRO A 223 -8.59 3.82 10.91
N LYS A 224 -9.87 4.20 10.96
CA LYS A 224 -10.32 5.31 11.81
C LYS A 224 -10.13 5.02 13.30
N LYS A 225 -10.40 3.80 13.76
CA LYS A 225 -10.12 3.39 15.16
C LYS A 225 -8.63 3.47 15.48
N ILE A 226 -7.78 3.05 14.54
CA ILE A 226 -6.33 3.16 14.71
C ILE A 226 -5.89 4.63 14.80
N GLU A 227 -6.42 5.49 13.94
CA GLU A 227 -6.12 6.93 14.00
C GLU A 227 -6.49 7.53 15.36
N ASP A 228 -7.65 7.21 15.90
CA ASP A 228 -8.12 7.68 17.22
C ASP A 228 -7.25 7.13 18.34
N LEU A 229 -6.81 5.87 18.25
CA LEU A 229 -5.89 5.25 19.21
C LEU A 229 -4.53 5.94 19.20
N MET A 230 -3.92 6.10 18.00
CA MET A 230 -2.61 6.74 17.83
C MET A 230 -2.64 8.19 18.34
N ARG A 231 -3.68 8.95 18.02
CA ARG A 231 -3.83 10.33 18.52
C ARG A 231 -3.83 10.38 20.04
N ARG A 232 -4.55 9.48 20.71
CA ARG A 232 -4.56 9.37 22.19
C ARG A 232 -3.20 8.94 22.73
N ALA A 233 -2.58 7.93 22.13
CA ALA A 233 -1.26 7.45 22.55
C ALA A 233 -0.21 8.57 22.44
N LEU A 234 -0.14 9.25 21.31
CA LEU A 234 0.82 10.35 21.08
C LEU A 234 0.61 11.51 22.06
N SER A 235 -0.64 11.82 22.43
CA SER A 235 -0.92 12.89 23.41
C SER A 235 -0.44 12.58 24.83
N THR A 236 -0.11 11.34 25.15
CA THR A 236 0.42 10.93 26.47
C THR A 236 1.95 10.84 26.50
N VAL A 237 2.62 10.91 25.34
CA VAL A 237 4.07 10.84 25.26
C VAL A 237 4.69 12.15 25.76
N LYS A 238 5.45 12.07 26.86
CA LYS A 238 6.16 13.24 27.43
C LYS A 238 7.54 13.45 26.82
N ALA A 239 8.19 12.38 26.38
CA ALA A 239 9.50 12.43 25.72
C ALA A 239 9.60 11.25 24.76
N PHE A 240 10.17 11.50 23.57
CA PHE A 240 10.48 10.45 22.61
C PHE A 240 11.89 9.91 22.87
N PRO A 241 12.12 8.59 22.64
CA PRO A 241 13.47 8.04 22.68
C PRO A 241 14.39 8.75 21.69
N GLN A 242 15.65 8.99 22.10
CA GLN A 242 16.70 9.54 21.25
C GLN A 242 17.29 8.49 20.29
N ARG A 243 16.42 7.65 19.72
CA ARG A 243 16.82 6.54 18.85
C ARG A 243 16.45 6.88 17.42
N ASP A 244 17.46 7.10 16.61
CA ASP A 244 17.28 7.32 15.18
C ASP A 244 17.28 5.97 14.43
N MET A 245 16.09 5.50 14.07
CA MET A 245 15.94 4.26 13.28
C MET A 245 16.20 4.49 11.78
N PHE A 246 16.48 5.71 11.37
CA PHE A 246 16.88 6.06 10.01
C PHE A 246 18.40 6.10 9.85
N SER A 247 19.15 6.11 10.96
CA SER A 247 20.61 6.03 10.91
C SER A 247 21.08 4.77 10.18
N PRO A 248 22.13 4.87 9.33
CA PRO A 248 22.77 3.70 8.74
C PRO A 248 23.32 2.73 9.80
N ASP A 249 23.68 3.24 10.99
CA ASP A 249 24.21 2.46 12.10
C ASP A 249 23.10 1.74 12.91
N TYR A 250 21.84 1.97 12.56
CA TYR A 250 20.74 1.29 13.22
C TYR A 250 20.70 -0.19 12.84
N VAL A 251 21.08 -1.02 13.79
CA VAL A 251 20.87 -2.47 13.70
C VAL A 251 19.56 -2.81 14.40
N PRO A 252 18.55 -3.35 13.68
CA PRO A 252 17.35 -3.86 14.32
C PRO A 252 17.75 -4.87 15.40
N VAL A 253 17.23 -4.71 16.61
CA VAL A 253 17.39 -5.75 17.64
C VAL A 253 16.74 -7.00 17.05
N SER A 254 17.55 -7.98 16.69
CA SER A 254 17.04 -9.32 16.39
C SER A 254 16.21 -9.73 17.60
N ALA A 255 14.94 -10.07 17.38
CA ALA A 255 14.15 -10.68 18.43
C ALA A 255 14.94 -11.92 18.89
N GLU A 256 15.56 -11.83 20.05
CA GLU A 256 16.09 -13.00 20.73
C GLU A 256 14.94 -13.99 20.83
N LYS A 257 15.22 -15.20 20.41
CA LYS A 257 14.30 -16.34 20.31
C LYS A 257 13.68 -16.67 21.63
#